data_ab481a8fb08acd34b7006af999aa9776
#
_entry.id   ab481a8fb08acd34b7006af999aa9776
#
_cell.length_a   1.000
_cell.length_b   1.000
_cell.length_c   1.000
_cell.angle_alpha   90.00
_cell.angle_beta   90.00
_cell.angle_gamma   90.00
#
_symmetry.space_group_name_H-M   'P 1'
#
loop_
_entity.id
_entity.type
_entity.pdbx_description
1 polymer ?
#
loop_
_entity_poly.entity_id
_entity_poly.type
_entity_poly.pdbx_seq_one_letter_code
_entity_poly.pdbx_strand_id
1 'polypeptide(L)'
;MAKSNSKDIVLIGAGVLSTTFGSMLKEIEPDWNIHVYERLDRPAIESSNERNNAGTGHAALCELNYTVLQPDGSIDIEKAKVINEEFEISKQFWGHLVKSGSIENPREFINPLPHISYVRGKNNVKFLKDRYEAMKAFPMFDNIEYTEDIEVMKKWIPLMMKGREDNPGIMAASKIDEGTDVNFGELTRKMAKSIEAHPNATVQFNHEVVDFEQLSNGQWEVTVKNRLTGEKFKQVTDYVFIGAGGGAIPLLQKTGIPESKHLGGFLSVVNS
;
A
#
# COMPACT_ATOMS: atom_id res chain seq x y z
N MET A 1 -20.74 -11.15 34.25
CA MET A 1 -19.79 -10.40 33.43
C MET A 1 -19.10 -11.41 32.52
N ALA A 2 -19.36 -11.36 31.22
CA ALA A 2 -18.62 -12.20 30.27
C ALA A 2 -17.13 -11.82 30.40
N LYS A 3 -16.22 -12.80 30.53
CA LYS A 3 -14.81 -12.55 30.42
C LYS A 3 -14.57 -11.87 29.07
N SER A 4 -14.04 -10.65 29.08
CA SER A 4 -13.51 -10.03 27.89
C SER A 4 -12.54 -11.06 27.28
N ASN A 5 -12.80 -11.48 26.05
CA ASN A 5 -11.92 -12.42 25.34
C ASN A 5 -10.80 -11.60 24.68
N SER A 6 -10.18 -10.71 25.49
CA SER A 6 -9.06 -9.87 25.06
C SER A 6 -7.93 -10.77 24.58
N LYS A 7 -7.36 -10.44 23.42
CA LYS A 7 -6.22 -11.14 22.84
C LYS A 7 -4.99 -10.25 22.78
N ASP A 8 -3.85 -10.87 22.83
CA ASP A 8 -2.56 -10.21 22.63
C ASP A 8 -2.10 -10.41 21.18
N ILE A 9 -1.80 -9.32 20.50
CA ILE A 9 -1.39 -9.30 19.09
C ILE A 9 -0.04 -8.62 18.97
N VAL A 10 0.91 -9.27 18.31
CA VAL A 10 2.20 -8.67 17.94
C VAL A 10 2.17 -8.33 16.45
N LEU A 11 2.46 -7.07 16.12
CA LEU A 11 2.67 -6.57 14.77
C LEU A 11 4.16 -6.28 14.57
N ILE A 12 4.78 -6.91 13.58
CA ILE A 12 6.20 -6.77 13.29
C ILE A 12 6.41 -5.76 12.17
N GLY A 13 7.11 -4.66 12.49
CA GLY A 13 7.31 -3.51 11.62
C GLY A 13 6.23 -2.44 11.79
N ALA A 14 6.60 -1.17 11.67
CA ALA A 14 5.68 -0.02 11.71
C ALA A 14 5.54 0.62 10.31
N GLY A 15 5.44 -0.21 9.29
CA GLY A 15 5.09 0.18 7.92
C GLY A 15 3.57 0.25 7.71
N VAL A 16 3.16 0.69 6.51
CA VAL A 16 1.74 0.91 6.16
C VAL A 16 0.87 -0.34 6.39
N LEU A 17 1.38 -1.55 6.16
CA LEU A 17 0.61 -2.78 6.34
C LEU A 17 0.28 -3.02 7.82
N SER A 18 1.28 -3.00 8.70
CA SER A 18 1.06 -3.20 10.14
C SER A 18 0.21 -2.10 10.75
N THR A 19 0.44 -0.84 10.38
CA THR A 19 -0.35 0.27 10.93
C THR A 19 -1.78 0.28 10.43
N THR A 20 -2.03 -0.10 9.17
CA THR A 20 -3.40 -0.30 8.66
C THR A 20 -4.10 -1.42 9.42
N PHE A 21 -3.45 -2.59 9.54
CA PHE A 21 -4.04 -3.74 10.24
C PHE A 21 -4.27 -3.44 11.72
N GLY A 22 -3.31 -2.81 12.40
CA GLY A 22 -3.46 -2.39 13.79
C GLY A 22 -4.59 -1.39 14.01
N SER A 23 -4.74 -0.41 13.09
CA SER A 23 -5.86 0.55 13.13
C SER A 23 -7.20 -0.15 12.92
N MET A 24 -7.30 -1.10 11.96
CA MET A 24 -8.51 -1.89 11.76
C MET A 24 -8.87 -2.71 12.99
N LEU A 25 -7.88 -3.37 13.62
CA LEU A 25 -8.11 -4.13 14.85
C LEU A 25 -8.64 -3.25 15.98
N LYS A 26 -8.13 -2.01 16.13
CA LYS A 26 -8.63 -1.09 17.16
C LYS A 26 -10.06 -0.61 16.92
N GLU A 27 -10.48 -0.54 15.67
CA GLU A 27 -11.90 -0.21 15.36
C GLU A 27 -12.85 -1.38 15.62
N ILE A 28 -12.44 -2.63 15.39
CA ILE A 28 -13.32 -3.81 15.50
C ILE A 28 -13.19 -4.55 16.83
N GLU A 29 -12.02 -4.49 17.47
CA GLU A 29 -11.69 -5.19 18.71
C GLU A 29 -10.91 -4.25 19.66
N PRO A 30 -11.54 -3.18 20.18
CA PRO A 30 -10.86 -2.14 20.95
C PRO A 30 -10.21 -2.66 22.24
N ASP A 31 -10.71 -3.77 22.79
CA ASP A 31 -10.21 -4.37 24.03
C ASP A 31 -8.97 -5.26 23.84
N TRP A 32 -8.57 -5.56 22.61
CA TRP A 32 -7.38 -6.37 22.36
C TRP A 32 -6.10 -5.58 22.61
N ASN A 33 -5.07 -6.26 23.11
CA ASN A 33 -3.76 -5.67 23.30
C ASN A 33 -2.95 -5.73 22.00
N ILE A 34 -2.40 -4.61 21.55
CA ILE A 34 -1.59 -4.55 20.34
C ILE A 34 -0.19 -4.08 20.68
N HIS A 35 0.81 -4.88 20.30
CA HIS A 35 2.22 -4.57 20.46
C HIS A 35 2.88 -4.44 19.08
N VAL A 36 3.24 -3.22 18.69
CA VAL A 36 3.98 -2.96 17.44
C VAL A 36 5.47 -2.86 17.77
N TYR A 37 6.28 -3.71 17.15
CA TYR A 37 7.75 -3.67 17.26
C TYR A 37 8.37 -3.22 15.96
N GLU A 38 9.06 -2.09 15.99
CA GLU A 38 9.78 -1.52 14.85
C GLU A 38 11.29 -1.51 15.14
N ARG A 39 12.08 -2.11 14.25
CA ARG A 39 13.52 -2.19 14.41
C ARG A 39 14.25 -0.85 14.26
N LEU A 40 13.63 0.11 13.58
CA LEU A 40 14.17 1.44 13.35
C LEU A 40 13.65 2.43 14.40
N ASP A 41 14.13 3.65 14.37
CA ASP A 41 13.89 4.68 15.38
C ASP A 41 12.52 5.38 15.26
N ARG A 42 11.79 5.12 14.17
CA ARG A 42 10.47 5.71 13.87
C ARG A 42 9.72 4.93 12.79
N PRO A 43 8.39 5.16 12.60
CA PRO A 43 7.61 4.46 11.59
C PRO A 43 7.92 4.96 10.17
N ALA A 44 7.60 4.16 9.16
CA ALA A 44 7.62 4.52 7.74
C ALA A 44 8.98 4.97 7.19
N ILE A 45 10.09 4.35 7.62
CA ILE A 45 11.43 4.73 7.11
C ILE A 45 11.78 3.99 5.81
N GLU A 46 11.31 2.75 5.65
CA GLU A 46 11.63 1.91 4.49
C GLU A 46 10.58 2.08 3.36
N SER A 47 9.97 1.02 2.88
CA SER A 47 9.07 1.03 1.71
C SER A 47 7.90 2.01 1.83
N SER A 48 7.41 2.27 3.04
CA SER A 48 6.32 3.23 3.29
C SER A 48 6.76 4.69 3.28
N ASN A 49 8.08 4.97 3.28
CA ASN A 49 8.57 6.35 3.21
C ASN A 49 8.15 7.00 1.89
N GLU A 50 7.74 8.25 1.93
CA GLU A 50 7.28 9.03 0.78
C GLU A 50 8.30 9.14 -0.36
N ARG A 51 9.58 8.90 -0.09
CA ARG A 51 10.66 8.93 -1.10
C ARG A 51 11.00 7.54 -1.66
N ASN A 52 10.43 6.48 -1.10
CA ASN A 52 10.73 5.10 -1.45
C ASN A 52 9.60 4.40 -2.21
N ASN A 53 8.56 5.13 -2.57
CA ASN A 53 7.43 4.64 -3.38
C ASN A 53 6.94 5.75 -4.31
N ALA A 54 6.10 5.39 -5.27
CA ALA A 54 5.58 6.33 -6.27
C ALA A 54 4.53 7.31 -5.73
N GLY A 55 3.98 7.06 -4.52
CA GLY A 55 2.89 7.88 -3.98
C GLY A 55 1.58 7.84 -4.78
N THR A 56 1.49 6.96 -5.75
CA THR A 56 0.30 6.86 -6.60
C THR A 56 -0.82 6.16 -5.85
N GLY A 57 -2.00 6.75 -5.83
CA GLY A 57 -3.22 6.05 -5.42
C GLY A 57 -3.58 5.02 -6.50
N HIS A 58 -3.15 3.77 -6.31
CA HIS A 58 -3.27 2.69 -7.30
C HIS A 58 -4.73 2.28 -7.53
N ALA A 59 -5.44 3.05 -8.34
CA ALA A 59 -6.83 2.82 -8.73
C ALA A 59 -6.96 2.28 -10.17
N ALA A 60 -5.88 1.80 -10.77
CA ALA A 60 -5.80 1.31 -12.16
C ALA A 60 -6.19 2.35 -13.22
N LEU A 61 -6.10 3.63 -12.90
CA LEU A 61 -6.54 4.71 -13.80
C LEU A 61 -5.52 4.97 -14.92
N CYS A 62 -4.22 4.97 -14.57
CA CYS A 62 -3.14 5.22 -15.52
C CYS A 62 -2.19 4.05 -15.74
N GLU A 63 -2.19 3.05 -14.89
CA GLU A 63 -1.26 1.92 -14.95
C GLU A 63 -1.66 0.94 -16.08
N LEU A 64 -0.85 0.89 -17.13
CA LEU A 64 -1.15 0.09 -18.32
C LEU A 64 -0.99 -1.43 -18.09
N ASN A 65 -0.22 -1.83 -17.08
CA ASN A 65 0.05 -3.23 -16.76
C ASN A 65 -1.11 -3.97 -16.11
N TYR A 66 -2.18 -3.27 -15.74
CA TYR A 66 -3.40 -3.89 -15.21
C TYR A 66 -4.42 -4.24 -16.30
N THR A 67 -4.11 -3.90 -17.55
CA THR A 67 -4.94 -4.19 -18.70
C THR A 67 -4.10 -4.95 -19.73
N VAL A 68 -4.52 -6.15 -20.08
CA VAL A 68 -3.73 -7.06 -20.91
C VAL A 68 -4.35 -7.26 -22.29
N LEU A 69 -3.57 -7.02 -23.35
CA LEU A 69 -3.98 -7.35 -24.71
C LEU A 69 -4.06 -8.88 -24.87
N GLN A 70 -5.23 -9.37 -25.21
CA GLN A 70 -5.49 -10.80 -25.43
C GLN A 70 -5.13 -11.22 -26.86
N PRO A 71 -4.92 -12.51 -27.12
CA PRO A 71 -4.61 -13.03 -28.48
C PRO A 71 -5.68 -12.73 -29.54
N ASP A 72 -6.93 -12.57 -29.12
CA ASP A 72 -8.07 -12.20 -29.99
C ASP A 72 -8.15 -10.69 -30.30
N GLY A 73 -7.24 -9.89 -29.69
CA GLY A 73 -7.20 -8.44 -29.86
C GLY A 73 -8.05 -7.67 -28.86
N SER A 74 -8.79 -8.30 -27.98
CA SER A 74 -9.53 -7.65 -26.89
C SER A 74 -8.59 -7.19 -25.77
N ILE A 75 -9.06 -6.27 -24.91
CA ILE A 75 -8.35 -5.84 -23.71
C ILE A 75 -9.05 -6.42 -22.49
N ASP A 76 -8.31 -7.24 -21.72
CA ASP A 76 -8.75 -7.73 -20.43
C ASP A 76 -8.56 -6.63 -19.37
N ILE A 77 -9.63 -6.26 -18.67
CA ILE A 77 -9.66 -5.22 -17.64
C ILE A 77 -10.04 -5.76 -16.25
N GLU A 78 -10.18 -7.08 -16.09
CA GLU A 78 -10.63 -7.64 -14.80
C GLU A 78 -9.68 -7.28 -13.66
N LYS A 79 -8.37 -7.36 -13.90
CA LYS A 79 -7.38 -6.92 -12.90
C LYS A 79 -7.51 -5.42 -12.56
N ALA A 80 -7.79 -4.58 -13.55
CA ALA A 80 -7.97 -3.15 -13.33
C ALA A 80 -9.20 -2.86 -12.44
N LYS A 81 -10.31 -3.60 -12.63
CA LYS A 81 -11.50 -3.50 -11.78
C LYS A 81 -11.19 -3.86 -10.33
N VAL A 82 -10.56 -5.02 -10.10
CA VAL A 82 -10.20 -5.49 -8.75
C VAL A 82 -9.30 -4.46 -8.04
N ILE A 83 -8.28 -3.96 -8.71
CA ILE A 83 -7.36 -2.95 -8.14
C ILE A 83 -8.09 -1.64 -7.81
N ASN A 84 -9.04 -1.22 -8.66
CA ASN A 84 -9.85 -0.04 -8.39
C ASN A 84 -10.72 -0.24 -7.14
N GLU A 85 -11.43 -1.35 -7.05
CA GLU A 85 -12.27 -1.70 -5.90
C GLU A 85 -11.47 -1.75 -4.60
N GLU A 86 -10.30 -2.39 -4.59
CA GLU A 86 -9.40 -2.46 -3.43
C GLU A 86 -8.95 -1.07 -2.97
N PHE A 87 -8.65 -0.18 -3.93
CA PHE A 87 -8.25 1.19 -3.60
C PHE A 87 -9.43 2.01 -3.05
N GLU A 88 -10.63 1.86 -3.62
CA GLU A 88 -11.84 2.53 -3.11
C GLU A 88 -12.17 2.08 -1.68
N ILE A 89 -12.02 0.78 -1.36
CA ILE A 89 -12.16 0.25 0.01
C ILE A 89 -11.10 0.90 0.93
N SER A 90 -9.87 1.04 0.47
CA SER A 90 -8.81 1.69 1.24
C SER A 90 -9.15 3.16 1.55
N LYS A 91 -9.65 3.92 0.57
CA LYS A 91 -10.11 5.30 0.77
C LYS A 91 -11.28 5.39 1.74
N GLN A 92 -12.22 4.46 1.69
CA GLN A 92 -13.36 4.39 2.63
C GLN A 92 -12.86 4.17 4.06
N PHE A 93 -11.89 3.27 4.26
CA PHE A 93 -11.31 3.04 5.57
C PHE A 93 -10.56 4.29 6.09
N TRP A 94 -9.74 4.94 5.27
CA TRP A 94 -9.08 6.19 5.68
C TRP A 94 -10.09 7.30 5.98
N GLY A 95 -11.16 7.41 5.19
CA GLY A 95 -12.27 8.32 5.44
C GLY A 95 -12.99 8.04 6.75
N HIS A 96 -13.15 6.76 7.13
CA HIS A 96 -13.66 6.36 8.43
C HIS A 96 -12.75 6.82 9.57
N LEU A 97 -11.44 6.57 9.48
CA LEU A 97 -10.47 7.01 10.49
C LEU A 97 -10.43 8.54 10.66
N VAL A 98 -10.59 9.29 9.56
CA VAL A 98 -10.72 10.76 9.64
C VAL A 98 -12.01 11.17 10.31
N LYS A 99 -13.12 10.54 9.96
CA LYS A 99 -14.44 10.85 10.51
C LYS A 99 -14.56 10.51 12.00
N SER A 100 -13.91 9.44 12.46
CA SER A 100 -13.86 9.06 13.89
C SER A 100 -12.89 9.94 14.69
N GLY A 101 -12.03 10.72 14.02
CA GLY A 101 -10.98 11.51 14.69
C GLY A 101 -9.73 10.71 15.03
N SER A 102 -9.63 9.44 14.57
CA SER A 102 -8.46 8.60 14.77
C SER A 102 -7.23 9.13 14.05
N ILE A 103 -7.41 9.75 12.88
CA ILE A 103 -6.39 10.50 12.15
C ILE A 103 -6.94 11.85 11.70
N GLU A 104 -6.07 12.84 11.58
CA GLU A 104 -6.46 14.22 11.23
C GLU A 104 -5.80 14.67 9.92
N ASN A 105 -6.29 15.82 9.39
CA ASN A 105 -5.68 16.52 8.26
C ASN A 105 -5.44 15.62 7.03
N PRO A 106 -6.50 15.10 6.38
CA PRO A 106 -6.34 14.16 5.24
C PRO A 106 -5.51 14.75 4.09
N ARG A 107 -5.47 16.07 3.90
CA ARG A 107 -4.66 16.73 2.88
C ARG A 107 -3.15 16.58 3.05
N GLU A 108 -2.69 16.14 4.22
CA GLU A 108 -1.28 15.84 4.44
C GLU A 108 -0.88 14.48 3.84
N PHE A 109 -1.84 13.59 3.61
CA PHE A 109 -1.53 12.26 3.07
C PHE A 109 -2.26 11.87 1.78
N ILE A 110 -3.39 12.50 1.41
CA ILE A 110 -4.10 12.20 0.17
C ILE A 110 -4.60 13.49 -0.51
N ASN A 111 -4.26 13.64 -1.79
CA ASN A 111 -4.63 14.79 -2.59
C ASN A 111 -5.15 14.35 -3.96
N PRO A 112 -6.20 15.00 -4.51
CA PRO A 112 -6.63 14.72 -5.86
C PRO A 112 -5.55 15.15 -6.86
N LEU A 113 -5.28 14.29 -7.81
CA LEU A 113 -4.33 14.51 -8.89
C LEU A 113 -4.81 13.73 -10.13
N PRO A 114 -4.94 14.38 -11.30
CA PRO A 114 -5.29 13.65 -12.53
C PRO A 114 -4.28 12.55 -12.82
N HIS A 115 -4.77 11.34 -13.10
CA HIS A 115 -3.94 10.25 -13.57
C HIS A 115 -3.93 10.21 -15.10
N ILE A 116 -2.74 10.20 -15.70
CA ILE A 116 -2.57 10.32 -17.15
C ILE A 116 -1.64 9.20 -17.64
N SER A 117 -2.09 8.47 -18.66
CA SER A 117 -1.25 7.57 -19.43
C SER A 117 -0.85 8.26 -20.73
N TYR A 118 0.42 8.14 -21.12
CA TYR A 118 0.96 8.68 -22.36
C TYR A 118 1.74 7.60 -23.10
N VAL A 119 1.50 7.46 -24.39
CA VAL A 119 2.16 6.47 -25.23
C VAL A 119 2.64 7.06 -26.56
N ARG A 120 3.64 6.41 -27.17
CA ARG A 120 4.16 6.74 -28.49
C ARG A 120 4.22 5.51 -29.38
N GLY A 121 4.06 5.74 -30.68
CA GLY A 121 4.13 4.70 -31.71
C GLY A 121 2.77 4.06 -32.00
N LYS A 122 2.60 3.65 -33.25
CA LYS A 122 1.31 3.19 -33.81
C LYS A 122 0.65 2.07 -32.99
N ASN A 123 1.44 1.08 -32.58
CA ASN A 123 0.89 -0.08 -31.83
C ASN A 123 0.47 0.31 -30.41
N ASN A 124 1.25 1.15 -29.73
CA ASN A 124 0.92 1.60 -28.39
C ASN A 124 -0.29 2.56 -28.40
N VAL A 125 -0.42 3.41 -29.42
CA VAL A 125 -1.58 4.28 -29.59
C VAL A 125 -2.84 3.44 -29.81
N LYS A 126 -2.77 2.42 -30.67
CA LYS A 126 -3.87 1.48 -30.83
C LYS A 126 -4.23 0.79 -29.52
N PHE A 127 -3.24 0.27 -28.78
CA PHE A 127 -3.46 -0.38 -27.48
C PHE A 127 -4.14 0.58 -26.47
N LEU A 128 -3.66 1.84 -26.36
CA LEU A 128 -4.25 2.82 -25.43
C LEU A 128 -5.69 3.16 -25.80
N LYS A 129 -5.99 3.23 -27.11
CA LYS A 129 -7.34 3.46 -27.59
C LYS A 129 -8.28 2.29 -27.28
N ASP A 130 -7.84 1.06 -27.57
CA ASP A 130 -8.63 -0.14 -27.29
C ASP A 130 -8.86 -0.28 -25.76
N ARG A 131 -7.85 0.05 -24.93
CA ARG A 131 -7.96 0.13 -23.47
C ARG A 131 -8.99 1.16 -23.03
N TYR A 132 -8.95 2.34 -23.59
CA TYR A 132 -9.91 3.41 -23.30
C TYR A 132 -11.36 2.94 -23.58
N GLU A 133 -11.61 2.36 -24.75
CA GLU A 133 -12.94 1.87 -25.11
C GLU A 133 -13.42 0.75 -24.16
N ALA A 134 -12.53 -0.18 -23.80
CA ALA A 134 -12.84 -1.28 -22.88
C ALA A 134 -13.16 -0.75 -21.47
N MET A 135 -12.38 0.19 -20.94
CA MET A 135 -12.56 0.72 -19.60
C MET A 135 -13.79 1.62 -19.49
N LYS A 136 -14.02 2.51 -20.47
CA LYS A 136 -15.13 3.48 -20.46
C LYS A 136 -16.52 2.85 -20.36
N ALA A 137 -16.64 1.58 -20.74
CA ALA A 137 -17.90 0.83 -20.62
C ALA A 137 -18.32 0.53 -19.17
N PHE A 138 -17.42 0.77 -18.18
CA PHE A 138 -17.66 0.46 -16.77
C PHE A 138 -17.78 1.74 -15.93
N PRO A 139 -18.75 1.79 -14.99
CA PRO A 139 -19.02 3.00 -14.21
C PRO A 139 -17.82 3.57 -13.44
N MET A 140 -16.90 2.70 -12.97
CA MET A 140 -15.70 3.12 -12.24
C MET A 140 -14.66 3.84 -13.12
N PHE A 141 -14.82 3.81 -14.43
CA PHE A 141 -13.90 4.43 -15.40
C PHE A 141 -14.63 5.28 -16.45
N ASP A 142 -15.90 5.59 -16.27
CA ASP A 142 -16.73 6.27 -17.28
C ASP A 142 -16.29 7.71 -17.58
N ASN A 143 -15.56 8.35 -16.64
CA ASN A 143 -14.96 9.68 -16.81
C ASN A 143 -13.60 9.68 -17.51
N ILE A 144 -13.10 8.50 -17.97
CA ILE A 144 -11.84 8.46 -18.72
C ILE A 144 -11.95 9.23 -20.03
N GLU A 145 -10.96 10.06 -20.30
CA GLU A 145 -10.80 10.80 -21.54
C GLU A 145 -9.64 10.21 -22.36
N TYR A 146 -9.73 10.33 -23.69
CA TYR A 146 -8.69 9.89 -24.63
C TYR A 146 -8.44 10.96 -25.68
N THR A 147 -7.18 11.17 -26.08
CA THR A 147 -6.83 12.11 -27.13
C THR A 147 -5.61 11.66 -27.94
N GLU A 148 -5.63 11.96 -29.23
CA GLU A 148 -4.48 11.98 -30.14
C GLU A 148 -4.14 13.42 -30.55
N ASP A 149 -4.92 14.42 -30.09
CA ASP A 149 -4.73 15.83 -30.39
C ASP A 149 -3.57 16.43 -29.61
N ILE A 150 -2.59 16.95 -30.31
CA ILE A 150 -1.37 17.56 -29.73
C ILE A 150 -1.71 18.78 -28.88
N GLU A 151 -2.69 19.58 -29.24
CA GLU A 151 -3.06 20.79 -28.50
C GLU A 151 -3.75 20.43 -27.16
N VAL A 152 -4.50 19.35 -27.14
CA VAL A 152 -5.05 18.80 -25.91
C VAL A 152 -3.93 18.23 -25.02
N MET A 153 -3.00 17.45 -25.59
CA MET A 153 -1.86 16.90 -24.83
C MET A 153 -0.96 18.00 -24.27
N LYS A 154 -0.75 19.10 -24.97
CA LYS A 154 0.00 20.27 -24.42
C LYS A 154 -0.65 20.84 -23.16
N LYS A 155 -1.98 20.76 -23.04
CA LYS A 155 -2.70 21.21 -21.83
C LYS A 155 -2.60 20.17 -20.69
N TRP A 156 -2.71 18.89 -21.01
CA TRP A 156 -2.70 17.82 -20.02
C TRP A 156 -1.29 17.53 -19.47
N ILE A 157 -0.30 17.48 -20.36
CA ILE A 157 1.07 17.05 -20.07
C ILE A 157 2.12 18.03 -20.65
N PRO A 158 2.09 19.32 -20.27
CA PRO A 158 2.90 20.36 -20.90
C PRO A 158 4.40 20.07 -20.88
N LEU A 159 4.91 19.50 -19.76
CA LEU A 159 6.33 19.16 -19.64
C LEU A 159 6.74 18.01 -20.57
N MET A 160 5.86 17.05 -20.80
CA MET A 160 6.09 15.94 -21.74
C MET A 160 6.07 16.40 -23.19
N MET A 161 5.34 17.46 -23.49
CA MET A 161 5.20 17.99 -24.86
C MET A 161 6.29 18.98 -25.23
N LYS A 162 7.02 19.54 -24.25
CA LYS A 162 8.11 20.47 -24.48
C LYS A 162 9.21 19.82 -25.33
N GLY A 163 9.64 20.51 -26.42
CA GLY A 163 10.65 20.02 -27.36
C GLY A 163 10.12 18.98 -28.36
N ARG A 164 8.79 18.84 -28.50
CA ARG A 164 8.13 17.98 -29.49
C ARG A 164 7.20 18.74 -30.43
N GLU A 165 7.36 20.05 -30.47
CA GLU A 165 6.47 20.94 -31.22
C GLU A 165 6.54 20.70 -32.73
N ASP A 166 7.77 20.49 -33.26
CA ASP A 166 8.02 20.38 -34.71
C ASP A 166 7.84 18.97 -35.27
N ASN A 167 8.02 17.95 -34.44
CA ASN A 167 7.87 16.55 -34.84
C ASN A 167 7.35 15.68 -33.70
N PRO A 168 6.07 15.80 -33.39
CA PRO A 168 5.49 15.09 -32.25
C PRO A 168 5.46 13.57 -32.46
N GLY A 169 5.40 13.08 -33.70
CA GLY A 169 5.21 11.68 -34.06
C GLY A 169 3.80 11.18 -33.73
N ILE A 170 3.59 9.87 -33.82
CA ILE A 170 2.32 9.23 -33.48
C ILE A 170 2.29 9.03 -31.97
N MET A 171 1.33 9.61 -31.28
CA MET A 171 1.18 9.55 -29.83
C MET A 171 -0.27 9.69 -29.39
N ALA A 172 -0.57 9.26 -28.18
CA ALA A 172 -1.86 9.43 -27.56
C ALA A 172 -1.72 9.55 -26.04
N ALA A 173 -2.73 10.11 -25.40
CA ALA A 173 -2.88 10.15 -23.95
C ALA A 173 -4.30 9.79 -23.54
N SER A 174 -4.42 9.20 -22.37
CA SER A 174 -5.69 9.09 -21.65
C SER A 174 -5.57 9.73 -20.29
N LYS A 175 -6.66 10.29 -19.76
CA LYS A 175 -6.73 11.03 -18.50
C LYS A 175 -7.97 10.66 -17.72
N ILE A 176 -7.84 10.64 -16.40
CA ILE A 176 -8.95 10.59 -15.45
C ILE A 176 -8.64 11.60 -14.33
N ASP A 177 -9.62 12.44 -13.96
CA ASP A 177 -9.43 13.51 -12.96
C ASP A 177 -9.56 13.00 -11.52
N GLU A 178 -10.15 11.84 -11.30
CA GLU A 178 -10.37 11.22 -9.99
C GLU A 178 -9.14 10.52 -9.40
N GLY A 179 -8.00 10.64 -10.03
CA GLY A 179 -6.73 10.12 -9.49
C GLY A 179 -6.31 10.80 -8.20
N THR A 180 -5.41 10.16 -7.46
CA THR A 180 -4.90 10.69 -6.19
C THR A 180 -3.40 10.49 -6.06
N ASP A 181 -2.75 11.46 -5.42
CA ASP A 181 -1.41 11.35 -4.83
C ASP A 181 -1.55 10.99 -3.35
N VAL A 182 -0.79 9.99 -2.90
CA VAL A 182 -0.82 9.48 -1.51
C VAL A 182 0.57 9.54 -0.90
N ASN A 183 0.73 10.32 0.16
CA ASN A 183 1.89 10.27 1.03
C ASN A 183 1.72 9.11 2.03
N PHE A 184 2.17 7.92 1.64
CA PHE A 184 2.08 6.72 2.48
C PHE A 184 2.89 6.85 3.77
N GLY A 185 3.99 7.62 3.76
CA GLY A 185 4.77 7.91 4.96
C GLY A 185 3.95 8.66 6.00
N GLU A 186 3.27 9.73 5.60
CA GLU A 186 2.44 10.52 6.51
C GLU A 186 1.22 9.74 6.99
N LEU A 187 0.53 9.03 6.10
CA LEU A 187 -0.56 8.15 6.48
C LEU A 187 -0.13 7.11 7.53
N THR A 188 1.02 6.46 7.31
CA THR A 188 1.58 5.48 8.24
C THR A 188 1.90 6.09 9.60
N ARG A 189 2.53 7.28 9.62
CA ARG A 189 2.83 8.01 10.87
C ARG A 189 1.58 8.34 11.66
N LYS A 190 0.53 8.81 10.98
CA LYS A 190 -0.77 9.13 11.62
C LYS A 190 -1.43 7.88 12.20
N MET A 191 -1.47 6.78 11.46
CA MET A 191 -2.01 5.51 11.97
C MET A 191 -1.19 4.96 13.13
N ALA A 192 0.14 4.99 13.08
CA ALA A 192 0.99 4.56 14.20
C ALA A 192 0.71 5.37 15.47
N LYS A 193 0.61 6.70 15.34
CA LYS A 193 0.25 7.60 16.46
C LYS A 193 -1.15 7.32 17.00
N SER A 194 -2.11 7.04 16.13
CA SER A 194 -3.47 6.65 16.52
C SER A 194 -3.49 5.36 17.31
N ILE A 195 -2.74 4.33 16.86
CA ILE A 195 -2.61 3.07 17.60
C ILE A 195 -2.00 3.32 18.99
N GLU A 196 -0.91 4.08 19.07
CA GLU A 196 -0.21 4.38 20.33
C GLU A 196 -1.10 5.14 21.34
N ALA A 197 -2.08 5.90 20.86
CA ALA A 197 -3.02 6.62 21.71
C ALA A 197 -4.04 5.71 22.43
N HIS A 198 -4.19 4.46 22.02
CA HIS A 198 -5.07 3.52 22.70
C HIS A 198 -4.44 2.96 23.99
N PRO A 199 -5.20 2.83 25.08
CA PRO A 199 -4.68 2.34 26.36
C PRO A 199 -4.14 0.91 26.30
N ASN A 200 -4.65 0.09 25.37
CA ASN A 200 -4.28 -1.30 25.16
C ASN A 200 -3.35 -1.47 23.94
N ALA A 201 -2.56 -0.45 23.58
CA ALA A 201 -1.62 -0.56 22.48
C ALA A 201 -0.28 0.08 22.81
N THR A 202 0.79 -0.47 22.23
CA THR A 202 2.14 0.05 22.34
C THR A 202 2.82 0.05 20.98
N VAL A 203 3.58 1.11 20.67
CA VAL A 203 4.46 1.16 19.49
C VAL A 203 5.88 1.36 19.98
N GLN A 204 6.72 0.35 19.84
CA GLN A 204 8.09 0.36 20.34
C GLN A 204 9.10 0.41 19.20
N PHE A 205 9.82 1.53 19.11
CA PHE A 205 10.91 1.73 18.16
C PHE A 205 12.23 1.19 18.70
N ASN A 206 13.18 0.92 17.81
CA ASN A 206 14.45 0.27 18.12
C ASN A 206 14.27 -1.12 18.76
N HIS A 207 13.16 -1.78 18.48
CA HIS A 207 12.84 -3.11 18.97
C HIS A 207 12.66 -4.07 17.77
N GLU A 208 13.58 -5.00 17.63
CA GLU A 208 13.63 -5.96 16.53
C GLU A 208 13.12 -7.33 17.00
N VAL A 209 12.10 -7.84 16.33
CA VAL A 209 11.71 -9.25 16.49
C VAL A 209 12.77 -10.09 15.78
N VAL A 210 13.47 -10.90 16.55
CA VAL A 210 14.59 -11.70 16.05
C VAL A 210 14.26 -13.19 15.92
N ASP A 211 13.26 -13.66 16.66
CA ASP A 211 12.84 -15.06 16.65
C ASP A 211 11.42 -15.22 17.19
N PHE A 212 10.76 -16.33 16.86
CA PHE A 212 9.47 -16.73 17.43
C PHE A 212 9.28 -18.24 17.36
N GLU A 213 8.55 -18.76 18.34
CA GLU A 213 8.25 -20.18 18.49
C GLU A 213 6.76 -20.34 18.77
N GLN A 214 6.11 -21.29 18.11
CA GLN A 214 4.73 -21.66 18.44
C GLN A 214 4.72 -22.57 19.67
N LEU A 215 3.98 -22.16 20.69
CA LEU A 215 3.80 -22.91 21.92
C LEU A 215 2.76 -24.03 21.76
N SER A 216 2.81 -25.02 22.64
CA SER A 216 1.89 -26.18 22.61
C SER A 216 0.41 -25.82 22.78
N ASN A 217 0.11 -24.65 23.34
CA ASN A 217 -1.24 -24.12 23.51
C ASN A 217 -1.75 -23.32 22.29
N GLY A 218 -0.95 -23.23 21.21
CA GLY A 218 -1.27 -22.50 19.99
C GLY A 218 -0.87 -21.03 19.97
N GLN A 219 -0.43 -20.48 21.13
CA GLN A 219 0.13 -19.12 21.20
C GLN A 219 1.55 -19.07 20.61
N TRP A 220 2.06 -17.87 20.43
CA TRP A 220 3.42 -17.61 19.97
C TRP A 220 4.25 -16.96 21.07
N GLU A 221 5.48 -17.38 21.22
CA GLU A 221 6.49 -16.70 22.00
C GLU A 221 7.41 -15.93 21.03
N VAL A 222 7.38 -14.61 21.10
CA VAL A 222 8.17 -13.72 20.25
C VAL A 222 9.38 -13.22 21.03
N THR A 223 10.58 -13.41 20.48
CA THR A 223 11.82 -12.85 21.06
C THR A 223 12.11 -11.49 20.45
N VAL A 224 12.08 -10.46 21.28
CA VAL A 224 12.31 -9.06 20.92
C VAL A 224 13.67 -8.62 21.45
N LYS A 225 14.48 -7.97 20.58
CA LYS A 225 15.78 -7.38 20.94
C LYS A 225 15.68 -5.86 20.90
N ASN A 226 16.00 -5.21 22.01
CA ASN A 226 16.24 -3.79 22.04
C ASN A 226 17.57 -3.51 21.33
N ARG A 227 17.54 -2.76 20.23
CA ARG A 227 18.72 -2.50 19.40
C ARG A 227 19.70 -1.49 20.00
N LEU A 228 19.24 -0.68 20.95
CA LEU A 228 20.08 0.31 21.62
C LEU A 228 20.88 -0.33 22.77
N THR A 229 20.24 -1.22 23.56
CA THR A 229 20.90 -1.85 24.72
C THR A 229 21.44 -3.25 24.42
N GLY A 230 20.92 -3.91 23.39
CA GLY A 230 21.22 -5.30 23.06
C GLY A 230 20.44 -6.31 23.88
N GLU A 231 19.66 -5.88 24.88
CA GLU A 231 18.85 -6.72 25.72
C GLU A 231 17.74 -7.42 24.94
N LYS A 232 17.42 -8.64 25.37
CA LYS A 232 16.33 -9.43 24.78
C LYS A 232 15.28 -9.74 25.84
N PHE A 233 14.03 -9.73 25.43
CA PHE A 233 12.91 -10.22 26.22
C PHE A 233 11.97 -11.07 25.37
N LYS A 234 11.08 -11.81 26.02
CA LYS A 234 10.09 -12.65 25.37
C LYS A 234 8.68 -12.10 25.61
N GLN A 235 7.87 -12.10 24.57
CA GLN A 235 6.45 -11.72 24.60
C GLN A 235 5.62 -12.90 24.13
N VAL A 236 4.70 -13.38 24.98
CA VAL A 236 3.68 -14.35 24.55
C VAL A 236 2.51 -13.60 23.92
N THR A 237 1.99 -14.13 22.83
CA THR A 237 0.92 -13.49 22.06
C THR A 237 0.04 -14.53 21.40
N ASP A 238 -1.25 -14.20 21.14
CA ASP A 238 -2.19 -15.07 20.46
C ASP A 238 -1.96 -15.09 18.95
N TYR A 239 -1.55 -13.94 18.37
CA TYR A 239 -1.29 -13.79 16.93
C TYR A 239 -0.04 -12.95 16.66
N VAL A 240 0.63 -13.29 15.57
CA VAL A 240 1.76 -12.52 15.03
C VAL A 240 1.41 -12.10 13.60
N PHE A 241 1.50 -10.82 13.31
CA PHE A 241 1.41 -10.27 11.95
C PHE A 241 2.79 -9.81 11.48
N ILE A 242 3.27 -10.34 10.36
CA ILE A 242 4.58 -10.02 9.79
C ILE A 242 4.43 -8.94 8.72
N GLY A 243 4.42 -7.68 9.12
CA GLY A 243 4.40 -6.50 8.23
C GLY A 243 5.78 -5.89 8.00
N ALA A 244 6.82 -6.74 7.95
CA ALA A 244 8.24 -6.34 7.98
C ALA A 244 8.81 -5.98 6.60
N GLY A 245 7.97 -5.67 5.59
CA GLY A 245 8.43 -5.29 4.25
C GLY A 245 9.44 -6.29 3.69
N GLY A 246 10.62 -5.83 3.28
CA GLY A 246 11.70 -6.67 2.78
C GLY A 246 12.24 -7.72 3.78
N GLY A 247 11.97 -7.55 5.07
CA GLY A 247 12.32 -8.51 6.12
C GLY A 247 11.28 -9.62 6.34
N ALA A 248 10.15 -9.60 5.65
CA ALA A 248 9.04 -10.53 5.90
C ALA A 248 9.40 -11.99 5.58
N ILE A 249 10.05 -12.25 4.45
CA ILE A 249 10.39 -13.62 4.03
C ILE A 249 11.32 -14.33 5.03
N PRO A 250 12.46 -13.74 5.45
CA PRO A 250 13.31 -14.35 6.47
C PRO A 250 12.59 -14.63 7.80
N LEU A 251 11.68 -13.73 8.20
CA LEU A 251 10.88 -13.94 9.41
C LEU A 251 9.86 -15.06 9.21
N LEU A 252 9.16 -15.08 8.09
CA LEU A 252 8.20 -16.14 7.77
C LEU A 252 8.86 -17.52 7.76
N GLN A 253 10.07 -17.65 7.22
CA GLN A 253 10.83 -18.90 7.25
C GLN A 253 11.17 -19.39 8.68
N LYS A 254 11.35 -18.45 9.60
CA LYS A 254 11.58 -18.78 11.04
C LYS A 254 10.34 -19.30 11.75
N THR A 255 9.13 -19.07 11.21
CA THR A 255 7.90 -19.57 11.85
C THR A 255 7.85 -21.10 11.95
N GLY A 256 8.54 -21.79 11.04
CA GLY A 256 8.47 -23.26 10.93
C GLY A 256 7.15 -23.79 10.38
N ILE A 257 6.19 -22.91 9.99
CA ILE A 257 4.94 -23.35 9.37
C ILE A 257 5.23 -24.03 8.02
N PRO A 258 4.51 -25.10 7.66
CA PRO A 258 4.80 -25.87 6.44
C PRO A 258 4.78 -25.02 5.16
N GLU A 259 3.87 -24.07 5.07
CA GLU A 259 3.67 -23.19 3.93
C GLU A 259 4.86 -22.25 3.69
N SER A 260 5.63 -21.94 4.73
CA SER A 260 6.80 -21.03 4.62
C SER A 260 8.02 -21.66 3.94
N LYS A 261 8.07 -23.01 3.83
CA LYS A 261 9.27 -23.74 3.40
C LYS A 261 9.64 -23.55 1.91
N HIS A 262 8.68 -23.14 1.09
CA HIS A 262 8.85 -23.00 -0.37
C HIS A 262 8.73 -21.55 -0.86
N LEU A 263 8.60 -20.60 0.05
CA LEU A 263 8.56 -19.18 -0.28
C LEU A 263 9.99 -18.66 -0.46
N GLY A 264 10.43 -18.60 -1.71
CA GLY A 264 11.63 -17.90 -2.14
C GLY A 264 11.23 -16.61 -2.86
N GLY A 265 11.90 -15.51 -2.60
CA GLY A 265 11.72 -14.25 -3.29
C GLY A 265 13.06 -13.62 -3.63
N PHE A 266 13.17 -13.02 -4.81
CA PHE A 266 14.26 -12.13 -5.14
C PHE A 266 13.96 -10.77 -4.51
N LEU A 267 14.78 -10.39 -3.51
CA LEU A 267 14.84 -9.00 -3.05
C LEU A 267 15.69 -8.23 -4.05
N SER A 268 15.07 -7.44 -4.91
CA SER A 268 15.81 -6.41 -5.63
C SER A 268 16.13 -5.30 -4.62
N VAL A 269 17.36 -5.29 -4.12
CA VAL A 269 17.90 -4.14 -3.39
C VAL A 269 18.25 -3.09 -4.45
N VAL A 270 17.40 -2.10 -4.60
CA VAL A 270 17.77 -0.88 -5.34
C VAL A 270 18.68 -0.09 -4.39
N ASN A 271 19.98 -0.23 -4.59
CA ASN A 271 20.94 0.68 -3.97
C ASN A 271 20.78 2.06 -4.63
N SER A 272 20.35 3.02 -3.85
CA SER A 272 20.36 4.45 -4.18
C SER A 272 21.79 5.00 -4.19
#